data_ae90aa2ac4b03197e406b884dfe9b499
#
_entry.id   ae90aa2ac4b03197e406b884dfe9b499
#
_cell.length_a   1.000
_cell.length_b   1.000
_cell.length_c   1.000
_cell.angle_alpha   90.00
_cell.angle_beta   90.00
_cell.angle_gamma   90.00
#
_symmetry.space_group_name_H-M   'P 1'
#
loop_
_entity.id
_entity.type
_entity.pdbx_description
1 polymer ?
#
loop_
_entity_poly.entity_id
_entity_poly.type
_entity_poly.pdbx_seq_one_letter_code
_entity_poly.pdbx_strand_id
1 'polypeptide(L)'
;MNRVKRAIIMAAGYGNRMLPITHTIPKPLIKVNGISMIETIIQALLKNEIEEIYIVVGYLKEQFKMLTKKYPMVSLIENPYFESCNNISSLYVAREHLEEAMILDGDQIIYNKDILSPNFHCSGYNCVWTEDYTEEWLLSAEGNRIVSCSRSGGSKGWQLYSISRWTREDGRKLKEQLELEFEIRRNRQIYWDDVPMF
;
A
#
# COMPACT_ATOMS: atom_id res chain seq x y z
N MET A 1 -8.65 19.98 8.03
CA MET A 1 -7.88 18.77 8.34
C MET A 1 -8.68 17.58 7.84
N ASN A 2 -8.11 16.74 7.00
CA ASN A 2 -8.77 15.56 6.44
C ASN A 2 -8.58 14.36 7.40
N ARG A 3 -9.45 13.36 7.28
CA ARG A 3 -9.34 12.11 8.04
C ARG A 3 -9.63 10.93 7.12
N VAL A 4 -8.76 9.93 7.10
CA VAL A 4 -9.05 8.65 6.45
C VAL A 4 -10.05 7.85 7.27
N LYS A 5 -10.92 7.10 6.58
CA LYS A 5 -11.92 6.23 7.19
C LYS A 5 -11.58 4.75 7.03
N ARG A 6 -10.78 4.45 6.02
CA ARG A 6 -10.47 3.09 5.63
C ARG A 6 -9.00 2.91 5.25
N ALA A 7 -8.56 1.66 5.26
CA ALA A 7 -7.23 1.28 4.80
C ALA A 7 -7.33 0.19 3.73
N ILE A 8 -6.46 0.27 2.73
CA ILE A 8 -6.24 -0.75 1.70
C ILE A 8 -4.82 -1.27 1.89
N ILE A 9 -4.69 -2.58 2.17
CA ILE A 9 -3.40 -3.24 2.38
C ILE A 9 -3.11 -4.11 1.17
N MET A 10 -2.02 -3.80 0.46
CA MET A 10 -1.59 -4.51 -0.73
C MET A 10 -0.81 -5.77 -0.34
N ALA A 11 -1.38 -6.97 -0.56
CA ALA A 11 -0.82 -8.23 -0.08
C ALA A 11 -0.90 -9.37 -1.12
N ALA A 12 -1.03 -9.06 -2.41
CA ALA A 12 -1.29 -10.05 -3.46
C ALA A 12 -0.02 -10.68 -4.07
N GLY A 13 1.18 -10.10 -3.83
CA GLY A 13 2.43 -10.47 -4.50
C GLY A 13 3.07 -11.77 -4.03
N TYR A 14 3.95 -12.33 -4.84
CA TYR A 14 4.69 -13.58 -4.57
C TYR A 14 5.74 -13.49 -3.46
N GLY A 15 6.32 -12.30 -3.25
CA GLY A 15 7.40 -12.12 -2.27
C GLY A 15 8.72 -12.79 -2.66
N ASN A 16 9.06 -12.84 -3.95
CA ASN A 16 10.21 -13.57 -4.53
C ASN A 16 11.55 -13.29 -3.84
N ARG A 17 11.77 -12.06 -3.35
CA ARG A 17 12.99 -11.67 -2.63
C ARG A 17 13.21 -12.42 -1.32
N MET A 18 12.17 -13.09 -0.78
CA MET A 18 12.23 -13.86 0.47
C MET A 18 12.13 -15.37 0.26
N LEU A 19 12.38 -15.86 -0.95
CA LEU A 19 12.51 -17.29 -1.20
C LEU A 19 13.66 -17.90 -0.36
N PRO A 20 13.53 -19.13 0.14
CA PRO A 20 12.43 -20.10 -0.10
C PRO A 20 11.23 -19.98 0.86
N ILE A 21 11.26 -19.08 1.84
CA ILE A 21 10.21 -18.97 2.86
C ILE A 21 8.84 -18.72 2.21
N THR A 22 8.81 -17.88 1.19
CA THR A 22 7.57 -17.49 0.50
C THR A 22 7.00 -18.56 -0.43
N HIS A 23 7.64 -19.72 -0.58
CA HIS A 23 7.00 -20.87 -1.24
C HIS A 23 5.75 -21.35 -0.50
N THR A 24 5.72 -21.23 0.82
CA THR A 24 4.66 -21.80 1.65
C THR A 24 3.88 -20.78 2.47
N ILE A 25 4.43 -19.57 2.65
CA ILE A 25 3.82 -18.51 3.48
C ILE A 25 3.86 -17.19 2.69
N PRO A 26 2.72 -16.51 2.47
CA PRO A 26 2.73 -15.17 1.90
C PRO A 26 3.61 -14.23 2.71
N LYS A 27 4.39 -13.37 2.05
CA LYS A 27 5.31 -12.44 2.73
C LYS A 27 4.64 -11.65 3.88
N PRO A 28 3.44 -11.08 3.72
CA PRO A 28 2.75 -10.36 4.79
C PRO A 28 2.42 -11.21 6.04
N LEU A 29 2.30 -12.53 5.88
CA LEU A 29 2.00 -13.45 6.97
C LEU A 29 3.24 -14.01 7.67
N ILE A 30 4.45 -13.69 7.20
CA ILE A 30 5.69 -14.07 7.89
C ILE A 30 5.74 -13.39 9.26
N LYS A 31 6.05 -14.18 10.28
CA LYS A 31 6.11 -13.70 11.67
C LYS A 31 7.51 -13.20 12.01
N VAL A 32 7.55 -12.03 12.62
CA VAL A 32 8.73 -11.44 13.23
C VAL A 32 8.42 -11.25 14.71
N ASN A 33 9.24 -11.82 15.58
CA ASN A 33 8.99 -11.82 17.04
C ASN A 33 7.58 -12.31 17.42
N GLY A 34 7.07 -13.34 16.73
CA GLY A 34 5.81 -14.01 17.06
C GLY A 34 4.54 -13.38 16.46
N ILE A 35 4.63 -12.20 15.84
CA ILE A 35 3.52 -11.51 15.17
C ILE A 35 3.79 -11.38 13.67
N SER A 36 2.78 -11.57 12.81
CA SER A 36 2.96 -11.38 11.38
C SER A 36 3.07 -9.89 11.00
N MET A 37 3.81 -9.60 9.92
CA MET A 37 3.98 -8.21 9.44
C MET A 37 2.63 -7.52 9.29
N ILE A 38 1.69 -8.14 8.58
CA ILE A 38 0.37 -7.57 8.34
C ILE A 38 -0.44 -7.36 9.64
N GLU A 39 -0.26 -8.21 10.65
CA GLU A 39 -0.94 -8.01 11.94
C GLU A 39 -0.41 -6.80 12.69
N THR A 40 0.86 -6.42 12.52
CA THR A 40 1.38 -5.16 13.09
C THR A 40 0.69 -3.96 12.48
N ILE A 41 0.39 -4.01 11.17
CA ILE A 41 -0.36 -2.99 10.43
C ILE A 41 -1.81 -2.93 10.95
N ILE A 42 -2.52 -4.07 10.97
CA ILE A 42 -3.91 -4.13 11.43
C ILE A 42 -4.04 -3.57 12.85
N GLN A 43 -3.15 -3.98 13.78
CA GLN A 43 -3.19 -3.47 15.15
C GLN A 43 -2.91 -1.96 15.24
N ALA A 44 -2.06 -1.42 14.35
CA ALA A 44 -1.79 0.01 14.30
C ALA A 44 -3.00 0.78 13.73
N LEU A 45 -3.67 0.26 12.72
CA LEU A 45 -4.90 0.83 12.16
C LEU A 45 -6.01 0.87 13.21
N LEU A 46 -6.23 -0.23 13.93
CA LEU A 46 -7.23 -0.31 15.00
C LEU A 46 -6.93 0.65 16.15
N LYS A 47 -5.66 0.79 16.57
CA LYS A 47 -5.27 1.80 17.57
C LYS A 47 -5.64 3.21 17.13
N ASN A 48 -5.62 3.48 15.83
CA ASN A 48 -5.94 4.75 15.22
C ASN A 48 -7.42 4.87 14.79
N GLU A 49 -8.28 3.98 15.26
CA GLU A 49 -9.73 3.99 15.02
C GLU A 49 -10.09 3.90 13.51
N ILE A 50 -9.28 3.17 12.73
CA ILE A 50 -9.59 2.84 11.33
C ILE A 50 -10.18 1.43 11.33
N GLU A 51 -11.47 1.32 11.05
CA GLU A 51 -12.25 0.08 11.20
C GLU A 51 -12.69 -0.54 9.87
N GLU A 52 -12.55 0.16 8.75
CA GLU A 52 -12.72 -0.41 7.42
C GLU A 52 -11.35 -0.81 6.87
N ILE A 53 -11.02 -2.11 6.89
CA ILE A 53 -9.70 -2.61 6.45
C ILE A 53 -9.90 -3.60 5.31
N TYR A 54 -9.42 -3.26 4.13
CA TYR A 54 -9.46 -4.08 2.94
C TYR A 54 -8.06 -4.64 2.68
N ILE A 55 -7.93 -5.97 2.59
CA ILE A 55 -6.67 -6.62 2.24
C ILE A 55 -6.79 -7.20 0.84
N VAL A 56 -5.97 -6.71 -0.08
CA VAL A 56 -5.93 -7.22 -1.44
C VAL A 56 -5.01 -8.42 -1.48
N VAL A 57 -5.58 -9.59 -1.81
CA VAL A 57 -4.89 -10.89 -1.77
C VAL A 57 -4.83 -11.52 -3.15
N GLY A 58 -3.81 -12.34 -3.39
CA GLY A 58 -3.61 -13.10 -4.64
C GLY A 58 -2.88 -14.40 -4.35
N TYR A 59 -1.55 -14.33 -4.31
CA TYR A 59 -0.70 -15.49 -4.00
C TYR A 59 -1.05 -16.08 -2.63
N LEU A 60 -1.29 -17.39 -2.58
CA LEU A 60 -1.68 -18.14 -1.37
C LEU A 60 -2.83 -17.49 -0.58
N LYS A 61 -3.79 -16.86 -1.26
CA LYS A 61 -4.89 -16.06 -0.70
C LYS A 61 -5.67 -16.76 0.42
N GLU A 62 -5.80 -18.10 0.37
CA GLU A 62 -6.54 -18.87 1.36
C GLU A 62 -5.99 -18.71 2.79
N GLN A 63 -4.68 -18.47 2.91
CA GLN A 63 -4.04 -18.30 4.21
C GLN A 63 -4.46 -17.00 4.92
N PHE A 64 -4.94 -16.00 4.18
CA PHE A 64 -5.42 -14.74 4.77
C PHE A 64 -6.81 -14.87 5.43
N LYS A 65 -7.56 -15.93 5.16
CA LYS A 65 -8.88 -16.16 5.78
C LYS A 65 -8.86 -16.20 7.30
N MET A 66 -7.72 -16.55 7.90
CA MET A 66 -7.54 -16.49 9.35
C MET A 66 -7.67 -15.07 9.90
N LEU A 67 -7.31 -14.05 9.11
CA LEU A 67 -7.37 -12.64 9.54
C LEU A 67 -8.82 -12.17 9.65
N THR A 68 -9.72 -12.57 8.74
CA THR A 68 -11.14 -12.18 8.81
C THR A 68 -11.85 -12.82 9.99
N LYS A 69 -11.40 -14.01 10.43
CA LYS A 69 -11.92 -14.65 11.63
C LYS A 69 -11.44 -13.96 12.92
N LYS A 70 -10.20 -13.47 12.91
CA LYS A 70 -9.59 -12.81 14.06
C LYS A 70 -9.96 -11.34 14.18
N TYR A 71 -10.15 -10.68 13.05
CA TYR A 71 -10.43 -9.24 12.93
C TYR A 71 -11.69 -9.03 12.10
N PRO A 72 -12.88 -8.92 12.70
CA PRO A 72 -14.16 -8.82 11.97
C PRO A 72 -14.28 -7.62 11.02
N MET A 73 -13.49 -6.55 11.24
CA MET A 73 -13.42 -5.36 10.39
C MET A 73 -12.57 -5.55 9.14
N VAL A 74 -11.89 -6.70 8.99
CA VAL A 74 -11.06 -7.02 7.83
C VAL A 74 -11.90 -7.70 6.76
N SER A 75 -11.85 -7.16 5.54
CA SER A 75 -12.41 -7.75 4.33
C SER A 75 -11.30 -8.10 3.34
N LEU A 76 -11.41 -9.24 2.67
CA LEU A 76 -10.47 -9.64 1.63
C LEU A 76 -11.03 -9.27 0.25
N ILE A 77 -10.17 -8.67 -0.58
CA ILE A 77 -10.44 -8.41 -1.99
C ILE A 77 -9.49 -9.29 -2.80
N GLU A 78 -10.03 -10.17 -3.63
CA GLU A 78 -9.21 -11.00 -4.50
C GLU A 78 -8.70 -10.21 -5.70
N ASN A 79 -7.40 -10.28 -5.96
CA ASN A 79 -6.80 -9.83 -7.20
C ASN A 79 -6.60 -11.02 -8.14
N PRO A 80 -7.44 -11.24 -9.15
CA PRO A 80 -7.28 -12.33 -10.10
C PRO A 80 -6.14 -12.09 -11.11
N TYR A 81 -5.58 -10.90 -11.14
CA TYR A 81 -4.55 -10.49 -12.12
C TYR A 81 -3.13 -10.55 -11.54
N PHE A 82 -2.93 -11.02 -10.31
CA PHE A 82 -1.64 -10.95 -9.60
C PHE A 82 -0.50 -11.68 -10.31
N GLU A 83 -0.80 -12.69 -11.14
CA GLU A 83 0.19 -13.44 -11.92
C GLU A 83 0.61 -12.73 -13.22
N SER A 84 -0.30 -11.98 -13.81
CA SER A 84 -0.15 -11.42 -15.16
C SER A 84 0.05 -9.92 -15.19
N CYS A 85 -0.12 -9.22 -14.08
CA CYS A 85 -0.03 -7.77 -13.98
C CYS A 85 0.86 -7.35 -12.80
N ASN A 86 1.41 -6.14 -12.87
CA ASN A 86 2.10 -5.54 -11.73
C ASN A 86 1.07 -5.04 -10.67
N ASN A 87 1.55 -4.41 -9.61
CA ASN A 87 0.74 -4.03 -8.44
C ASN A 87 -0.35 -2.98 -8.73
N ILE A 88 -0.36 -2.32 -9.90
CA ILE A 88 -1.50 -1.52 -10.36
C ILE A 88 -2.79 -2.34 -10.31
N SER A 89 -2.72 -3.64 -10.65
CA SER A 89 -3.87 -4.53 -10.60
C SER A 89 -4.45 -4.69 -9.20
N SER A 90 -3.59 -4.67 -8.18
CA SER A 90 -4.03 -4.77 -6.80
C SER A 90 -4.80 -3.52 -6.36
N LEU A 91 -4.35 -2.33 -6.73
CA LEU A 91 -5.10 -1.12 -6.41
C LEU A 91 -6.36 -1.00 -7.28
N TYR A 92 -6.29 -1.44 -8.55
CA TYR A 92 -7.44 -1.46 -9.45
C TYR A 92 -8.62 -2.30 -8.91
N VAL A 93 -8.37 -3.49 -8.35
CA VAL A 93 -9.47 -4.30 -7.78
C VAL A 93 -10.06 -3.69 -6.51
N ALA A 94 -9.31 -2.85 -5.80
CA ALA A 94 -9.76 -2.15 -4.60
C ALA A 94 -10.26 -0.71 -4.88
N ARG A 95 -10.35 -0.28 -6.14
CA ARG A 95 -10.59 1.11 -6.53
C ARG A 95 -11.88 1.75 -6.00
N GLU A 96 -12.88 0.95 -5.68
CA GLU A 96 -14.13 1.44 -5.08
C GLU A 96 -13.95 1.97 -3.64
N HIS A 97 -12.79 1.72 -3.02
CA HIS A 97 -12.50 2.06 -1.63
C HIS A 97 -11.44 3.17 -1.48
N LEU A 98 -11.12 3.92 -2.55
CA LEU A 98 -10.03 4.92 -2.55
C LEU A 98 -10.40 6.26 -1.91
N GLU A 99 -11.68 6.58 -1.77
CA GLU A 99 -12.10 7.84 -1.14
C GLU A 99 -11.82 7.80 0.37
N GLU A 100 -11.16 8.83 0.90
CA GLU A 100 -10.79 8.95 2.32
C GLU A 100 -10.03 7.71 2.82
N ALA A 101 -9.08 7.22 2.01
CA ALA A 101 -8.36 5.98 2.23
C ALA A 101 -6.89 6.19 2.59
N MET A 102 -6.34 5.23 3.33
CA MET A 102 -4.91 4.99 3.49
C MET A 102 -4.54 3.75 2.67
N ILE A 103 -3.47 3.84 1.88
CA ILE A 103 -2.96 2.71 1.10
C ILE A 103 -1.60 2.33 1.67
N LEU A 104 -1.39 1.02 1.90
CA LEU A 104 -0.17 0.48 2.50
C LEU A 104 0.26 -0.81 1.81
N ASP A 105 1.57 -1.09 1.80
CA ASP A 105 2.08 -2.42 1.51
C ASP A 105 1.95 -3.33 2.74
N GLY A 106 1.54 -4.58 2.51
CA GLY A 106 1.25 -5.55 3.57
C GLY A 106 2.49 -6.20 4.21
N ASP A 107 3.67 -5.94 3.68
CA ASP A 107 4.94 -6.56 4.08
C ASP A 107 5.84 -5.63 4.91
N GLN A 108 5.22 -4.66 5.59
CA GLN A 108 5.86 -3.74 6.51
C GLN A 108 5.64 -4.14 7.97
N ILE A 109 6.59 -3.79 8.84
CA ILE A 109 6.46 -3.93 10.29
C ILE A 109 6.24 -2.56 10.89
N ILE A 110 5.11 -2.34 11.52
CA ILE A 110 4.76 -1.07 12.17
C ILE A 110 5.12 -1.14 13.65
N TYR A 111 6.23 -0.54 14.03
CA TYR A 111 6.67 -0.38 15.42
C TYR A 111 5.94 0.76 16.12
N ASN A 112 6.05 1.95 15.54
CA ASN A 112 5.33 3.12 16.06
C ASN A 112 3.96 3.19 15.40
N LYS A 113 2.92 2.80 16.14
CA LYS A 113 1.55 2.78 15.64
C LYS A 113 1.02 4.17 15.26
N ASP A 114 1.57 5.24 15.80
CA ASP A 114 1.12 6.61 15.55
C ASP A 114 1.48 7.10 14.14
N ILE A 115 2.39 6.40 13.43
CA ILE A 115 2.70 6.68 12.02
C ILE A 115 1.47 6.47 11.12
N LEU A 116 0.51 5.62 11.53
CA LEU A 116 -0.74 5.40 10.84
C LEU A 116 -1.87 6.32 11.34
N SER A 117 -1.53 7.50 11.88
CA SER A 117 -2.54 8.52 12.21
C SER A 117 -3.49 8.75 11.04
N PRO A 118 -4.82 8.77 11.27
CA PRO A 118 -5.81 8.97 10.23
C PRO A 118 -5.86 10.42 9.74
N ASN A 119 -5.32 11.35 10.51
CA ASN A 119 -5.41 12.78 10.23
C ASN A 119 -4.28 13.24 9.31
N PHE A 120 -4.62 14.08 8.32
CA PHE A 120 -3.67 14.59 7.33
C PHE A 120 -4.16 15.92 6.73
N HIS A 121 -3.29 16.67 6.06
CA HIS A 121 -3.62 17.97 5.46
C HIS A 121 -4.01 17.85 3.99
N CYS A 122 -3.21 17.13 3.21
CA CYS A 122 -3.43 16.90 1.77
C CYS A 122 -3.04 15.47 1.42
N SER A 123 -3.53 14.96 0.29
CA SER A 123 -3.13 13.66 -0.22
C SER A 123 -1.62 13.59 -0.44
N GLY A 124 -1.03 12.43 -0.15
CA GLY A 124 0.40 12.27 -0.27
C GLY A 124 0.95 11.04 0.43
N TYR A 125 2.26 10.94 0.45
CA TYR A 125 3.03 9.79 0.93
C TYR A 125 3.78 10.10 2.22
N ASN A 126 3.99 9.07 3.03
CA ASN A 126 4.97 9.12 4.10
C ASN A 126 6.37 8.92 3.48
N CYS A 127 7.24 9.89 3.72
CA CYS A 127 8.62 9.85 3.24
C CYS A 127 9.56 10.21 4.37
N VAL A 128 10.81 9.77 4.28
CA VAL A 128 11.89 10.15 5.19
C VAL A 128 13.04 10.74 4.38
N TRP A 129 13.56 11.88 4.80
CA TRP A 129 14.75 12.44 4.16
C TRP A 129 15.96 11.56 4.43
N THR A 130 16.72 11.24 3.39
CA THR A 130 18.00 10.53 3.49
C THR A 130 19.12 11.32 2.78
N GLU A 131 20.29 11.35 3.41
CA GLU A 131 21.54 11.80 2.80
C GLU A 131 22.30 10.63 2.19
N ASP A 132 22.05 9.42 2.69
CA ASP A 132 22.70 8.20 2.26
C ASP A 132 22.12 7.67 0.96
N TYR A 133 22.90 6.82 0.26
CA TYR A 133 22.40 6.10 -0.90
C TYR A 133 21.35 5.07 -0.49
N THR A 134 20.26 5.04 -1.26
CA THR A 134 19.20 4.04 -1.14
C THR A 134 18.85 3.49 -2.51
N GLU A 135 18.42 2.23 -2.59
CA GLU A 135 17.83 1.59 -3.78
C GLU A 135 16.31 1.75 -3.84
N GLU A 136 15.71 2.28 -2.76
CA GLU A 136 14.27 2.56 -2.70
C GLU A 136 13.92 3.81 -3.51
N TRP A 137 12.66 3.95 -3.87
CA TRP A 137 12.20 5.11 -4.62
C TRP A 137 12.50 6.41 -3.86
N LEU A 138 13.11 7.34 -4.57
CA LEU A 138 13.57 8.60 -4.03
C LEU A 138 12.85 9.77 -4.71
N LEU A 139 12.15 10.56 -3.91
CA LEU A 139 11.35 11.68 -4.38
C LEU A 139 12.11 12.99 -4.21
N SER A 140 11.93 13.90 -5.18
CA SER A 140 12.25 15.32 -5.01
C SER A 140 10.96 16.10 -4.80
N ALA A 141 10.99 17.09 -3.92
CA ALA A 141 9.82 17.90 -3.61
C ALA A 141 10.17 19.39 -3.58
N GLU A 142 9.26 20.22 -4.06
CA GLU A 142 9.25 21.68 -3.87
C GLU A 142 8.14 22.02 -2.87
N GLY A 143 8.52 22.44 -1.67
CA GLY A 143 7.60 22.52 -0.54
C GLY A 143 6.99 21.15 -0.23
N ASN A 144 5.66 21.02 -0.33
CA ASN A 144 4.92 19.77 -0.12
C ASN A 144 4.51 19.07 -1.42
N ARG A 145 5.01 19.52 -2.58
CA ARG A 145 4.66 18.97 -3.89
C ARG A 145 5.80 18.10 -4.43
N ILE A 146 5.49 16.85 -4.75
CA ILE A 146 6.43 15.97 -5.45
C ILE A 146 6.62 16.51 -6.87
N VAL A 147 7.88 16.70 -7.28
CA VAL A 147 8.25 17.20 -8.61
C VAL A 147 8.95 16.13 -9.45
N SER A 148 9.57 15.14 -8.83
CA SER A 148 10.16 14.00 -9.53
C SER A 148 10.28 12.77 -8.63
N CYS A 149 10.44 11.60 -9.26
CA CYS A 149 10.66 10.33 -8.59
C CYS A 149 11.73 9.53 -9.34
N SER A 150 12.81 9.17 -8.62
CA SER A 150 13.78 8.18 -9.08
C SER A 150 13.38 6.80 -8.60
N ARG A 151 13.07 5.89 -9.53
CA ARG A 151 12.70 4.50 -9.20
C ARG A 151 13.91 3.59 -8.93
N SER A 152 15.10 4.05 -9.29
CA SER A 152 16.38 3.35 -9.09
C SER A 152 17.14 3.83 -7.86
N GLY A 153 16.46 4.60 -7.01
CA GLY A 153 17.08 5.17 -5.81
C GLY A 153 17.97 6.36 -6.10
N GLY A 154 18.95 6.57 -5.21
CA GLY A 154 19.89 7.67 -5.26
C GLY A 154 20.29 8.13 -3.86
N SER A 155 20.84 9.34 -3.76
CA SER A 155 21.19 10.01 -2.50
C SER A 155 20.53 11.38 -2.43
N LYS A 156 20.37 11.91 -1.21
CA LYS A 156 19.83 13.25 -0.95
C LYS A 156 18.41 13.47 -1.51
N GLY A 157 17.44 12.83 -0.89
CA GLY A 157 16.04 12.96 -1.28
C GLY A 157 15.09 12.36 -0.26
N TRP A 158 13.81 12.37 -0.58
CA TRP A 158 12.75 11.81 0.23
C TRP A 158 12.54 10.35 -0.14
N GLN A 159 13.06 9.43 0.67
CA GLN A 159 12.82 7.99 0.48
C GLN A 159 11.35 7.68 0.73
N LEU A 160 10.71 7.03 -0.26
CA LEU A 160 9.32 6.62 -0.19
C LEU A 160 9.15 5.41 0.73
N TYR A 161 8.20 5.53 1.64
CA TYR A 161 7.67 4.40 2.39
C TYR A 161 6.21 4.21 1.99
N SER A 162 5.86 3.05 1.49
CA SER A 162 4.55 2.72 0.88
C SER A 162 3.37 2.89 1.84
N ILE A 163 3.20 4.10 2.39
CA ILE A 163 2.06 4.56 3.18
C ILE A 163 1.60 5.87 2.58
N SER A 164 0.39 5.90 2.04
CA SER A 164 -0.19 7.12 1.46
C SER A 164 -1.59 7.37 2.02
N ARG A 165 -2.02 8.63 1.99
CA ARG A 165 -3.35 9.06 2.42
C ARG A 165 -4.00 9.86 1.31
N TRP A 166 -5.28 9.63 1.11
CA TRP A 166 -6.04 10.19 -0.01
C TRP A 166 -7.29 10.88 0.51
N THR A 167 -7.49 12.13 0.07
CA THR A 167 -8.75 12.84 0.30
C THR A 167 -9.86 12.16 -0.51
N ARG A 168 -11.10 12.52 -0.25
CA ARG A 168 -12.23 12.06 -1.06
C ARG A 168 -12.06 12.43 -2.52
N GLU A 169 -11.70 13.69 -2.79
CA GLU A 169 -11.56 14.20 -4.15
C GLU A 169 -10.40 13.50 -4.89
N ASP A 170 -9.23 13.43 -4.27
CA ASP A 170 -8.05 12.82 -4.91
C ASP A 170 -8.20 11.30 -5.02
N GLY A 171 -8.86 10.65 -4.06
CA GLY A 171 -9.21 9.23 -4.17
C GLY A 171 -10.12 8.93 -5.36
N ARG A 172 -11.08 9.81 -5.65
CA ARG A 172 -11.93 9.71 -6.84
C ARG A 172 -11.12 9.89 -8.12
N LYS A 173 -10.26 10.93 -8.20
CA LYS A 173 -9.38 11.13 -9.33
C LYS A 173 -8.43 9.94 -9.55
N LEU A 174 -7.88 9.38 -8.46
CA LEU A 174 -7.03 8.20 -8.52
C LEU A 174 -7.80 7.00 -9.11
N LYS A 175 -9.05 6.78 -8.70
CA LYS A 175 -9.91 5.75 -9.29
C LYS A 175 -10.07 5.94 -10.81
N GLU A 176 -10.44 7.14 -11.26
CA GLU A 176 -10.63 7.46 -12.67
C GLU A 176 -9.35 7.21 -13.48
N GLN A 177 -8.19 7.60 -12.94
CA GLN A 177 -6.91 7.37 -13.61
C GLN A 177 -6.51 5.88 -13.61
N LEU A 178 -6.77 5.14 -12.54
CA LEU A 178 -6.56 3.69 -12.51
C LEU A 178 -7.39 2.96 -13.56
N GLU A 179 -8.66 3.33 -13.72
CA GLU A 179 -9.54 2.77 -14.75
C GLU A 179 -9.04 3.11 -16.16
N LEU A 180 -8.62 4.36 -16.38
CA LEU A 180 -8.03 4.79 -17.65
C LEU A 180 -6.77 3.97 -18.00
N GLU A 181 -5.83 3.84 -17.04
CA GLU A 181 -4.57 3.11 -17.26
C GLU A 181 -4.82 1.61 -17.45
N PHE A 182 -5.61 1.00 -16.58
CA PHE A 182 -5.79 -0.45 -16.54
C PHE A 182 -6.71 -0.97 -17.65
N GLU A 183 -7.84 -0.29 -17.93
CA GLU A 183 -8.86 -0.75 -18.86
C GLU A 183 -8.60 -0.23 -20.27
N ILE A 184 -8.36 1.08 -20.42
CA ILE A 184 -8.30 1.75 -21.72
C ILE A 184 -6.89 1.67 -22.31
N ARG A 185 -5.88 2.15 -21.57
CA ARG A 185 -4.49 2.14 -22.02
C ARG A 185 -3.82 0.78 -21.91
N ARG A 186 -4.40 -0.12 -21.10
CA ARG A 186 -3.88 -1.47 -20.83
C ARG A 186 -2.46 -1.47 -20.27
N ASN A 187 -2.08 -0.44 -19.53
CA ASN A 187 -0.78 -0.30 -18.86
C ASN A 187 -0.73 -1.16 -17.58
N ARG A 188 -0.76 -2.48 -17.73
CA ARG A 188 -0.91 -3.44 -16.62
C ARG A 188 0.40 -3.82 -15.95
N GLN A 189 1.54 -3.36 -16.49
CA GLN A 189 2.89 -3.66 -15.96
C GLN A 189 3.52 -2.50 -15.19
N ILE A 190 2.81 -1.40 -15.01
CA ILE A 190 3.25 -0.27 -14.19
C ILE A 190 2.94 -0.51 -12.71
N TYR A 191 3.62 0.24 -11.85
CA TYR A 191 3.26 0.33 -10.44
C TYR A 191 2.04 1.25 -10.27
N TRP A 192 1.23 1.00 -9.24
CA TRP A 192 0.09 1.87 -8.97
C TRP A 192 0.53 3.30 -8.61
N ASP A 193 1.70 3.42 -7.98
CA ASP A 193 2.30 4.72 -7.64
C ASP A 193 2.64 5.58 -8.87
N ASP A 194 2.82 4.95 -10.04
CA ASP A 194 3.02 5.67 -11.30
C ASP A 194 1.80 6.49 -11.70
N VAL A 195 0.62 6.04 -11.33
CA VAL A 195 -0.65 6.66 -11.72
C VAL A 195 -0.79 8.08 -11.15
N PRO A 196 -0.56 8.33 -9.85
CA PRO A 196 -0.63 9.69 -9.31
C PRO A 196 0.65 10.51 -9.50
N MET A 197 1.79 9.90 -9.88
CA MET A 197 3.08 10.59 -9.97
C MET A 197 3.44 11.02 -11.39
N PHE A 198 2.90 10.36 -12.42
CA PHE A 198 3.22 10.57 -13.83
C PHE A 198 1.98 10.62 -14.71
#